data_a91a6dcb7baca148f149cb1946e74b87
#
_entry.id   a91a6dcb7baca148f149cb1946e74b87
#
_cell.length_a   1.000
_cell.length_b   1.000
_cell.length_c   1.000
_cell.angle_alpha   90.00
_cell.angle_beta   90.00
_cell.angle_gamma   90.00
#
_symmetry.space_group_name_H-M   'P 1'
#
loop_
_entity.id
_entity.type
_entity.pdbx_description
1 polymer ?
#
loop_
_entity_poly.entity_id
_entity_poly.type
_entity_poly.pdbx_seq_one_letter_code
_entity_poly.pdbx_strand_id
1 'polypeptide(L)'
;VQTAAETAPAMLMALETGSVDFICTDMPTAQGAVAAYPDMTILDFSGTDGDFQFSDEVRAENVNIGVSVKKGNTELKNMIDSVLSTMTADDMNALMEQAIAIQPLSE
;
A
#
# COMPACT_ATOMS: atom_id res chain seq x y z
N VAL A 1 8.00 -9.92 -17.57
CA VAL A 1 7.03 -9.06 -16.84
C VAL A 1 5.67 -9.24 -17.51
N GLN A 2 4.66 -9.59 -16.73
CA GLN A 2 3.29 -9.72 -17.24
C GLN A 2 2.55 -8.37 -17.23
N THR A 3 1.43 -8.28 -17.92
CA THR A 3 0.53 -7.14 -17.83
C THR A 3 0.01 -7.00 -16.41
N ALA A 4 -0.08 -5.76 -15.91
CA ALA A 4 -0.60 -5.49 -14.58
C ALA A 4 -2.00 -6.11 -14.39
N ALA A 5 -2.23 -6.75 -13.26
CA ALA A 5 -3.54 -7.28 -12.93
C ALA A 5 -4.55 -6.14 -12.67
N GLU A 6 -5.80 -6.33 -13.03
CA GLU A 6 -6.84 -5.31 -12.85
C GLU A 6 -7.23 -5.13 -11.37
N THR A 7 -7.04 -6.15 -10.55
CA THR A 7 -7.41 -6.14 -9.13
C THR A 7 -6.36 -6.85 -8.27
N ALA A 8 -6.25 -6.45 -6.99
CA ALA A 8 -5.37 -7.10 -6.04
C ALA A 8 -5.72 -8.59 -5.84
N PRO A 9 -6.98 -9.03 -5.70
CA PRO A 9 -7.32 -10.45 -5.62
C PRO A 9 -6.85 -11.26 -6.83
N ALA A 10 -7.00 -10.73 -8.05
CA ALA A 10 -6.52 -11.43 -9.26
C ALA A 10 -4.99 -11.57 -9.29
N MET A 11 -4.28 -10.56 -8.81
CA MET A 11 -2.82 -10.58 -8.68
C MET A 11 -2.35 -11.63 -7.66
N LEU A 12 -2.98 -11.68 -6.49
CA LEU A 12 -2.67 -12.65 -5.44
C LEU A 12 -2.98 -14.10 -5.88
N MET A 13 -4.11 -14.31 -6.56
CA MET A 13 -4.46 -15.62 -7.12
C MET A 13 -3.44 -16.10 -8.16
N ALA A 14 -2.87 -15.20 -8.98
CA ALA A 14 -1.84 -15.55 -9.93
C ALA A 14 -0.55 -16.04 -9.24
N LEU A 15 -0.19 -15.46 -8.09
CA LEU A 15 0.94 -15.91 -7.28
C LEU A 15 0.63 -17.25 -6.60
N GLU A 16 -0.54 -17.41 -5.98
CA GLU A 16 -0.97 -18.62 -5.29
C GLU A 16 -1.02 -19.84 -6.23
N THR A 17 -1.50 -19.64 -7.46
CA THR A 17 -1.57 -20.70 -8.49
C THR A 17 -0.25 -20.96 -9.19
N GLY A 18 0.82 -20.23 -8.88
CA GLY A 18 2.13 -20.36 -9.55
C GLY A 18 2.14 -19.84 -10.99
N SER A 19 1.16 -19.04 -11.38
CA SER A 19 1.15 -18.40 -12.71
C SER A 19 2.20 -17.28 -12.82
N VAL A 20 2.63 -16.74 -11.69
CA VAL A 20 3.77 -15.83 -11.53
C VAL A 20 4.60 -16.28 -10.33
N ASP A 21 5.90 -15.94 -10.32
CA ASP A 21 6.84 -16.30 -9.27
C ASP A 21 6.88 -15.24 -8.14
N PHE A 22 6.59 -13.99 -8.47
CA PHE A 22 6.49 -12.87 -7.51
C PHE A 22 5.59 -11.78 -8.07
N ILE A 23 5.11 -10.94 -7.18
CA ILE A 23 4.33 -9.74 -7.52
C ILE A 23 5.04 -8.49 -6.97
N CYS A 24 4.82 -7.36 -7.61
CA CYS A 24 5.29 -6.06 -7.16
C CYS A 24 4.06 -5.19 -6.86
N THR A 25 3.95 -4.73 -5.61
CA THR A 25 2.81 -3.95 -5.14
C THR A 25 3.23 -2.98 -4.05
N ASP A 26 2.32 -2.13 -3.59
CA ASP A 26 2.53 -1.27 -2.44
C ASP A 26 2.59 -2.06 -1.13
N MET A 27 3.25 -1.50 -0.12
CA MET A 27 3.45 -2.15 1.17
C MET A 27 2.12 -2.48 1.89
N PRO A 28 1.10 -1.61 1.95
CA PRO A 28 -0.19 -1.94 2.54
C PRO A 28 -0.85 -3.17 1.91
N THR A 29 -0.82 -3.28 0.59
CA THR A 29 -1.35 -4.47 -0.13
C THR A 29 -0.54 -5.72 0.20
N ALA A 30 0.79 -5.62 0.27
CA ALA A 30 1.66 -6.74 0.65
C ALA A 30 1.40 -7.21 2.09
N GLN A 31 1.23 -6.30 3.04
CA GLN A 31 0.89 -6.62 4.43
C GLN A 31 -0.46 -7.33 4.54
N GLY A 32 -1.47 -6.86 3.81
CA GLY A 32 -2.76 -7.54 3.73
C GLY A 32 -2.64 -8.95 3.11
N ALA A 33 -1.80 -9.11 2.09
CA ALA A 33 -1.59 -10.40 1.43
C ALA A 33 -0.98 -11.43 2.40
N VAL A 34 0.10 -11.11 3.10
CA VAL A 34 0.75 -12.06 4.03
C VAL A 34 -0.10 -12.37 5.26
N ALA A 35 -1.00 -11.46 5.65
CA ALA A 35 -1.97 -11.73 6.70
C ALA A 35 -3.03 -12.77 6.26
N ALA A 36 -3.44 -12.74 4.98
CA ALA A 36 -4.43 -13.66 4.41
C ALA A 36 -3.79 -14.97 3.92
N TYR A 37 -2.55 -14.93 3.44
CA TYR A 37 -1.82 -16.05 2.84
C TYR A 37 -0.49 -16.28 3.59
N PRO A 38 -0.48 -17.13 4.63
CA PRO A 38 0.70 -17.33 5.49
C PRO A 38 1.94 -17.90 4.78
N ASP A 39 1.75 -18.49 3.60
CA ASP A 39 2.85 -19.02 2.77
C ASP A 39 3.52 -17.95 1.90
N MET A 40 2.97 -16.73 1.86
CA MET A 40 3.58 -15.59 1.19
C MET A 40 4.54 -14.86 2.13
N THR A 41 5.57 -14.25 1.57
CA THR A 41 6.52 -13.41 2.31
C THR A 41 6.78 -12.12 1.56
N ILE A 42 7.06 -11.06 2.32
CA ILE A 42 7.43 -9.75 1.76
C ILE A 42 8.94 -9.71 1.58
N LEU A 43 9.38 -9.34 0.38
CA LEU A 43 10.75 -8.96 0.09
C LEU A 43 10.83 -7.44 0.09
N ASP A 44 11.20 -6.86 1.23
CA ASP A 44 11.31 -5.41 1.40
C ASP A 44 12.73 -4.96 1.06
N PHE A 45 12.86 -4.17 0.02
CA PHE A 45 14.11 -3.56 -0.42
C PHE A 45 14.24 -2.09 -0.03
N SER A 46 13.31 -1.55 0.76
CA SER A 46 13.31 -0.13 1.19
C SER A 46 14.63 0.24 1.85
N GLY A 47 15.23 1.35 1.44
CA GLY A 47 16.49 1.85 1.95
C GLY A 47 17.73 1.04 1.56
N THR A 48 17.62 0.10 0.65
CA THR A 48 18.75 -0.66 0.09
C THR A 48 19.09 -0.21 -1.33
N ASP A 49 20.19 -0.71 -1.91
CA ASP A 49 20.56 -0.45 -3.31
C ASP A 49 19.53 -1.02 -4.31
N GLY A 50 18.68 -1.95 -3.87
CA GLY A 50 17.59 -2.52 -4.65
C GLY A 50 16.27 -1.77 -4.58
N ASP A 51 16.19 -0.70 -3.78
CA ASP A 51 14.98 0.11 -3.61
C ASP A 51 14.62 0.86 -4.91
N PHE A 52 13.32 1.12 -5.09
CA PHE A 52 12.82 1.91 -6.21
C PHE A 52 13.25 3.37 -6.09
N GLN A 53 13.91 3.86 -7.12
CA GLN A 53 14.36 5.24 -7.21
C GLN A 53 13.33 6.08 -7.97
N PHE A 54 12.44 6.73 -7.26
CA PHE A 54 11.46 7.65 -7.82
C PHE A 54 11.89 9.10 -7.59
N SER A 55 11.69 9.99 -8.58
CA SER A 55 11.84 11.43 -8.37
C SER A 55 10.76 11.94 -7.40
N ASP A 56 10.99 13.12 -6.81
CA ASP A 56 10.02 13.73 -5.88
C ASP A 56 8.67 13.99 -6.57
N GLU A 57 8.67 14.38 -7.86
CA GLU A 57 7.45 14.57 -8.64
C GLU A 57 6.69 13.26 -8.82
N VAL A 58 7.39 12.15 -9.19
CA VAL A 58 6.76 10.84 -9.36
C VAL A 58 6.21 10.32 -8.03
N ARG A 59 6.93 10.53 -6.92
CA ARG A 59 6.42 10.19 -5.58
C ARG A 59 5.14 10.95 -5.25
N ALA A 60 5.13 12.26 -5.48
CA ALA A 60 3.97 13.10 -5.17
C ALA A 60 2.72 12.73 -6.01
N GLU A 61 2.90 12.35 -7.28
CA GLU A 61 1.79 12.11 -8.19
C GLU A 61 1.30 10.66 -8.21
N ASN A 62 2.21 9.68 -8.04
CA ASN A 62 1.90 8.28 -8.33
C ASN A 62 2.23 7.29 -7.21
N VAL A 63 3.03 7.68 -6.23
CA VAL A 63 3.52 6.75 -5.18
C VAL A 63 2.89 7.06 -3.83
N ASN A 64 2.79 8.34 -3.46
CA ASN A 64 2.24 8.74 -2.17
C ASN A 64 0.73 8.50 -2.09
N ILE A 65 0.27 7.94 -0.98
CA ILE A 65 -1.15 7.82 -0.68
C ILE A 65 -1.65 9.14 -0.10
N GLY A 66 -2.80 9.62 -0.57
CA GLY A 66 -3.38 10.89 -0.15
C GLY A 66 -4.86 10.78 0.20
N VAL A 67 -5.34 11.73 0.97
CA VAL A 67 -6.77 11.90 1.29
C VAL A 67 -7.40 12.90 0.32
N SER A 68 -8.41 12.46 -0.42
CA SER A 68 -9.14 13.33 -1.35
C SER A 68 -10.35 13.99 -0.69
N VAL A 69 -10.50 15.29 -0.89
CA VAL A 69 -11.67 16.05 -0.44
C VAL A 69 -12.32 16.76 -1.61
N LYS A 70 -13.59 17.16 -1.46
CA LYS A 70 -14.29 17.95 -2.50
C LYS A 70 -13.51 19.23 -2.79
N LYS A 71 -13.28 19.52 -4.07
CA LYS A 71 -12.60 20.74 -4.52
C LYS A 71 -13.26 21.98 -3.92
N GLY A 72 -12.45 22.87 -3.35
CA GLY A 72 -12.90 24.10 -2.68
C GLY A 72 -13.19 23.94 -1.18
N ASN A 73 -13.22 22.71 -0.62
CA ASN A 73 -13.36 22.49 0.82
C ASN A 73 -12.01 22.64 1.53
N THR A 74 -11.50 23.87 1.54
CA THR A 74 -10.19 24.20 2.10
C THR A 74 -10.14 24.01 3.62
N GLU A 75 -11.25 24.26 4.30
CA GLU A 75 -11.33 24.10 5.76
C GLU A 75 -11.10 22.64 6.15
N LEU A 76 -11.85 21.71 5.57
CA LEU A 76 -11.68 20.27 5.81
C LEU A 76 -10.28 19.78 5.42
N LYS A 77 -9.75 20.25 4.28
CA LYS A 77 -8.38 19.94 3.87
C LYS A 77 -7.36 20.34 4.95
N ASN A 78 -7.44 21.58 5.44
CA ASN A 78 -6.51 22.08 6.45
C ASN A 78 -6.63 21.32 7.78
N MET A 79 -7.83 20.93 8.17
CA MET A 79 -8.05 20.10 9.37
C MET A 79 -7.37 18.73 9.22
N ILE A 80 -7.56 18.07 8.09
CA ILE A 80 -6.93 16.77 7.79
C ILE A 80 -5.41 16.91 7.76
N ASP A 81 -4.89 17.90 7.03
CA ASP A 81 -3.45 18.14 6.93
C ASP A 81 -2.81 18.40 8.31
N SER A 82 -3.51 19.12 9.20
CA SER A 82 -3.03 19.40 10.55
C SER A 82 -2.87 18.13 11.39
N VAL A 83 -3.73 17.14 11.19
CA VAL A 83 -3.63 15.83 11.86
C VAL A 83 -2.54 14.98 11.21
N LEU A 84 -2.56 14.84 9.89
CA LEU A 84 -1.60 14.01 9.16
C LEU A 84 -0.15 14.47 9.37
N SER A 85 0.08 15.78 9.48
CA SER A 85 1.43 16.34 9.72
C SER A 85 2.02 16.00 11.09
N THR A 86 1.21 15.51 12.03
CA THR A 86 1.67 15.06 13.36
C THR A 86 1.95 13.56 13.41
N MET A 87 1.55 12.81 12.39
CA MET A 87 1.70 11.36 12.34
C MET A 87 3.06 10.96 11.76
N THR A 88 3.67 9.99 12.37
CA THR A 88 4.91 9.37 11.91
C THR A 88 4.62 8.15 11.01
N ALA A 89 5.65 7.62 10.35
CA ALA A 89 5.53 6.35 9.62
C ALA A 89 5.13 5.19 10.55
N ASP A 90 5.64 5.18 11.79
CA ASP A 90 5.29 4.14 12.78
C ASP A 90 3.82 4.23 13.19
N ASP A 91 3.26 5.44 13.35
CA ASP A 91 1.84 5.62 13.64
C ASP A 91 0.97 5.09 12.49
N MET A 92 1.37 5.37 11.23
CA MET A 92 0.66 4.86 10.05
C MET A 92 0.72 3.34 9.97
N ASN A 93 1.88 2.74 10.22
CA ASN A 93 2.05 1.28 10.24
C ASN A 93 1.19 0.63 11.33
N ALA A 94 1.17 1.19 12.54
CA ALA A 94 0.34 0.68 13.63
C ALA A 94 -1.16 0.74 13.29
N LEU A 95 -1.62 1.80 12.64
CA LEU A 95 -3.01 1.90 12.15
C LEU A 95 -3.30 0.87 11.05
N MET A 96 -2.35 0.62 10.16
CA MET A 96 -2.51 -0.39 9.12
C MET A 96 -2.62 -1.80 9.71
N GLU A 97 -1.78 -2.15 10.68
CA GLU A 97 -1.87 -3.43 11.40
C GLU A 97 -3.24 -3.63 12.07
N GLN A 98 -3.76 -2.58 12.71
CA GLN A 98 -5.10 -2.63 13.31
C GLN A 98 -6.18 -2.79 12.24
N ALA A 99 -6.09 -2.08 11.13
CA ALA A 99 -7.04 -2.19 10.02
C ALA A 99 -7.06 -3.61 9.42
N ILE A 100 -5.90 -4.21 9.20
CA ILE A 100 -5.78 -5.59 8.71
C ILE A 100 -6.41 -6.58 9.70
N ALA A 101 -6.17 -6.40 11.01
CA ALA A 101 -6.71 -7.29 12.04
C ALA A 101 -8.24 -7.29 12.15
N ILE A 102 -8.89 -6.19 11.76
CA ILE A 102 -10.36 -6.06 11.79
C ILE A 102 -11.03 -6.13 10.41
N GLN A 103 -10.22 -6.23 9.35
CA GLN A 103 -10.75 -6.32 7.99
C GLN A 103 -11.48 -7.66 7.83
N PRO A 104 -12.77 -7.65 7.41
CA PRO A 104 -13.42 -8.90 7.05
C PRO A 104 -12.69 -9.49 5.84
N LEU A 105 -12.20 -10.71 5.99
CA LEU A 105 -11.66 -11.47 4.86
C LEU A 105 -12.82 -11.58 3.85
N SER A 106 -12.70 -10.92 2.72
CA SER A 106 -13.66 -11.08 1.64
C SER A 106 -13.58 -12.53 1.14
N GLU A 107 -14.66 -13.28 1.34
CA GLU A 107 -14.87 -14.56 0.67
C GLU A 107 -14.85 -14.38 -0.85
#